data_6bdbce43dbc6ce2914559cc608bf08c0
#
_entry.id   6bdbce43dbc6ce2914559cc608bf08c0
#
_cell.length_a   1.000
_cell.length_b   1.000
_cell.length_c   1.000
_cell.angle_alpha   90.00
_cell.angle_beta   90.00
_cell.angle_gamma   90.00
#
_symmetry.space_group_name_H-M   'P 1'
#
loop_
_entity.id
_entity.type
_entity.pdbx_description
1 polymer ?
#
loop_
_entity_poly.entity_id
_entity_poly.type
_entity_poly.pdbx_seq_one_letter_code
_entity_poly.pdbx_strand_id
1 'polypeptide(L)'
;TVLERDKRYEASLEFLKPILNKYPSNKEIIGAFSQSSEYRALQLTKAKDPKQALAVLDTALLYDSQNKSLKYTKGVVYEANRQADSAYYYQKFYEPSIMEYRSFQRHLSGLRSMMLKNEIALTYLRARYGEEDIITSVATAEYTRKNRKNTYTGRINYAGRSGSASDNMEAEEQTPGGVAVSYTHLRAH
;
A
#
# COMPACT_ATOMS: atom_id res chain seq x y z
N THR A 1 24.78 -20.00 11.51
CA THR A 1 24.43 -18.59 11.76
C THR A 1 23.80 -17.96 10.51
N VAL A 2 23.14 -16.79 10.64
CA VAL A 2 22.53 -16.06 9.50
C VAL A 2 23.60 -15.70 8.46
N LEU A 3 24.77 -15.27 8.89
CA LEU A 3 25.93 -14.93 8.05
C LEU A 3 26.44 -16.09 7.19
N GLU A 4 26.36 -17.34 7.64
CA GLU A 4 26.76 -18.51 6.85
C GLU A 4 25.75 -18.87 5.76
N ARG A 5 24.46 -18.60 5.99
CA ARG A 5 23.43 -18.72 4.93
C ARG A 5 23.61 -17.67 3.85
N ASP A 6 23.96 -16.45 4.24
CA ASP A 6 24.16 -15.33 3.31
C ASP A 6 25.29 -15.60 2.33
N LYS A 7 26.41 -16.10 2.83
CA LYS A 7 27.55 -16.52 1.99
C LYS A 7 27.22 -17.68 1.06
N ARG A 8 26.32 -18.60 1.47
CA ARG A 8 25.96 -19.76 0.65
C ARG A 8 25.20 -19.38 -0.63
N TYR A 9 24.26 -18.45 -0.56
CA TYR A 9 23.52 -18.06 -1.77
C TYR A 9 24.37 -17.25 -2.74
N GLU A 10 25.26 -16.39 -2.24
CA GLU A 10 26.21 -15.66 -3.08
C GLU A 10 27.19 -16.62 -3.77
N ALA A 11 27.81 -17.53 -3.03
CA ALA A 11 28.68 -18.57 -3.59
C ALA A 11 27.94 -19.48 -4.59
N SER A 12 26.66 -19.79 -4.33
CA SER A 12 25.81 -20.55 -5.27
C SER A 12 25.62 -19.80 -6.59
N LEU A 13 25.37 -18.49 -6.52
CA LEU A 13 25.19 -17.67 -7.72
C LEU A 13 26.50 -17.53 -8.51
N GLU A 14 27.62 -17.34 -7.83
CA GLU A 14 28.95 -17.30 -8.46
C GLU A 14 29.29 -18.61 -9.16
N PHE A 15 28.97 -19.74 -8.54
CA PHE A 15 29.18 -21.07 -9.10
C PHE A 15 28.26 -21.36 -10.31
N LEU A 16 26.97 -21.02 -10.19
CA LEU A 16 25.99 -21.33 -11.22
C LEU A 16 26.09 -20.44 -12.47
N LYS A 17 26.52 -19.18 -12.31
CA LYS A 17 26.59 -18.21 -13.41
C LYS A 17 27.44 -18.65 -14.59
N PRO A 18 28.70 -19.16 -14.44
CA PRO A 18 29.48 -19.65 -15.57
C PRO A 18 28.87 -20.92 -16.20
N ILE A 19 28.23 -21.77 -15.40
CA ILE A 19 27.56 -22.98 -15.91
C ILE A 19 26.33 -22.57 -16.73
N LEU A 20 25.55 -21.61 -16.25
CA LEU A 20 24.38 -21.07 -16.95
C LEU A 20 24.76 -20.44 -18.29
N ASN A 21 25.88 -19.72 -18.35
CA ASN A 21 26.41 -19.17 -19.60
C ASN A 21 26.77 -20.24 -20.60
N LYS A 22 27.26 -21.40 -20.13
CA LYS A 22 27.62 -22.54 -20.97
C LYS A 22 26.38 -23.35 -21.41
N TYR A 23 25.35 -23.41 -20.57
CA TYR A 23 24.13 -24.19 -20.79
C TYR A 23 22.87 -23.35 -20.54
N PRO A 24 22.60 -22.31 -21.37
CA PRO A 24 21.57 -21.31 -21.10
C PRO A 24 20.13 -21.84 -21.22
N SER A 25 19.94 -23.02 -21.78
CA SER A 25 18.62 -23.65 -21.95
C SER A 25 18.35 -24.78 -20.95
N ASN A 26 19.29 -25.06 -20.04
CA ASN A 26 19.10 -26.12 -19.05
C ASN A 26 18.16 -25.67 -17.93
N LYS A 27 16.95 -26.24 -17.91
CA LYS A 27 15.88 -25.88 -16.98
C LYS A 27 16.26 -26.10 -15.51
N GLU A 28 17.05 -27.13 -15.19
CA GLU A 28 17.47 -27.42 -13.81
C GLU A 28 18.44 -26.34 -13.30
N ILE A 29 19.40 -25.95 -14.14
CA ILE A 29 20.38 -24.92 -13.80
C ILE A 29 19.69 -23.56 -13.67
N ILE A 30 18.79 -23.24 -14.61
CA ILE A 30 17.95 -22.02 -14.55
C ILE A 30 17.11 -22.01 -13.26
N GLY A 31 16.47 -23.12 -12.91
CA GLY A 31 15.68 -23.25 -11.68
C GLY A 31 16.51 -23.03 -10.43
N ALA A 32 17.68 -23.68 -10.35
CA ALA A 32 18.60 -23.51 -9.20
C ALA A 32 19.12 -22.07 -9.07
N PHE A 33 19.47 -21.44 -10.20
CA PHE A 33 19.90 -20.04 -10.25
C PHE A 33 18.78 -19.09 -9.83
N SER A 34 17.57 -19.31 -10.35
CA SER A 34 16.38 -18.51 -9.98
C SER A 34 16.08 -18.59 -8.49
N GLN A 35 16.10 -19.80 -7.91
CA GLN A 35 15.86 -20.01 -6.50
C GLN A 35 16.93 -19.35 -5.62
N SER A 36 18.21 -19.51 -5.98
CA SER A 36 19.31 -18.87 -5.25
C SER A 36 19.24 -17.35 -5.33
N SER A 37 18.85 -16.81 -6.50
CA SER A 37 18.65 -15.37 -6.72
C SER A 37 17.50 -14.82 -5.87
N GLU A 38 16.42 -15.56 -5.74
CA GLU A 38 15.26 -15.20 -4.93
C GLU A 38 15.64 -15.08 -3.44
N TYR A 39 16.31 -16.11 -2.90
CA TYR A 39 16.77 -16.07 -1.51
C TYR A 39 17.79 -14.96 -1.26
N ARG A 40 18.74 -14.75 -2.19
CA ARG A 40 19.73 -13.66 -2.06
C ARG A 40 19.05 -12.30 -2.08
N ALA A 41 18.07 -12.08 -2.96
CA ALA A 41 17.33 -10.83 -3.03
C ALA A 41 16.54 -10.55 -1.74
N LEU A 42 15.90 -11.55 -1.15
CA LEU A 42 15.20 -11.42 0.12
C LEU A 42 16.16 -11.07 1.28
N GLN A 43 17.38 -11.63 1.28
CA GLN A 43 18.40 -11.29 2.25
C GLN A 43 18.87 -9.83 2.11
N LEU A 44 19.17 -9.40 0.88
CA LEU A 44 19.57 -8.02 0.58
C LEU A 44 18.46 -7.03 0.95
N THR A 45 17.20 -7.41 0.76
CA THR A 45 16.06 -6.61 1.18
C THR A 45 16.02 -6.43 2.70
N LYS A 46 16.26 -7.50 3.46
CA LYS A 46 16.38 -7.44 4.94
C LYS A 46 17.58 -6.60 5.39
N ALA A 47 18.66 -6.64 4.62
CA ALA A 47 19.86 -5.82 4.85
C ALA A 47 19.67 -4.34 4.42
N LYS A 48 18.48 -3.97 3.93
CA LYS A 48 18.13 -2.63 3.42
C LYS A 48 18.96 -2.20 2.20
N ASP A 49 19.37 -3.15 1.37
CA ASP A 49 19.98 -2.89 0.07
C ASP A 49 19.06 -3.32 -1.10
N PRO A 50 17.99 -2.54 -1.38
CA PRO A 50 17.06 -2.86 -2.45
C PRO A 50 17.67 -2.76 -3.84
N LYS A 51 18.74 -1.96 -4.02
CA LYS A 51 19.39 -1.82 -5.32
C LYS A 51 20.07 -3.11 -5.74
N GLN A 52 20.86 -3.70 -4.85
CA GLN A 52 21.51 -4.99 -5.12
C GLN A 52 20.46 -6.12 -5.23
N ALA A 53 19.42 -6.10 -4.39
CA ALA A 53 18.34 -7.08 -4.47
C ALA A 53 17.66 -7.06 -5.85
N LEU A 54 17.33 -5.89 -6.39
CA LEU A 54 16.74 -5.75 -7.72
C LEU A 54 17.70 -6.21 -8.83
N ALA A 55 19.00 -5.87 -8.75
CA ALA A 55 19.99 -6.28 -9.72
C ALA A 55 20.13 -7.80 -9.82
N VAL A 56 20.11 -8.50 -8.68
CA VAL A 56 20.14 -9.97 -8.62
C VAL A 56 18.91 -10.56 -9.30
N LEU A 57 17.71 -10.04 -9.00
CA LEU A 57 16.45 -10.51 -9.60
C LEU A 57 16.38 -10.19 -11.09
N ASP A 58 16.84 -9.03 -11.51
CA ASP A 58 16.88 -8.65 -12.93
C ASP A 58 17.80 -9.58 -13.73
N THR A 59 18.94 -9.94 -13.16
CA THR A 59 19.84 -10.92 -13.76
C THR A 59 19.16 -12.29 -13.91
N ALA A 60 18.44 -12.75 -12.88
CA ALA A 60 17.72 -14.04 -12.96
C ALA A 60 16.58 -13.99 -13.98
N LEU A 61 15.85 -12.89 -14.08
CA LEU A 61 14.77 -12.70 -15.05
C LEU A 61 15.24 -12.62 -16.52
N LEU A 62 16.52 -12.37 -16.78
CA LEU A 62 17.09 -12.50 -18.13
C LEU A 62 17.07 -13.95 -18.63
N TYR A 63 17.26 -14.91 -17.74
CA TYR A 63 17.27 -16.33 -18.06
C TYR A 63 15.89 -16.98 -17.95
N ASP A 64 15.05 -16.50 -17.03
CA ASP A 64 13.69 -17.00 -16.78
C ASP A 64 12.68 -15.85 -16.67
N SER A 65 12.44 -15.22 -17.82
CA SER A 65 11.60 -14.02 -17.91
C SER A 65 10.13 -14.22 -17.50
N GLN A 66 9.64 -15.46 -17.53
CA GLN A 66 8.26 -15.78 -17.17
C GLN A 66 8.09 -16.30 -15.74
N ASN A 67 9.16 -16.38 -14.97
CA ASN A 67 9.11 -16.89 -13.61
C ASN A 67 8.25 -15.99 -12.70
N LYS A 68 7.09 -16.51 -12.31
CA LYS A 68 6.11 -15.80 -11.47
C LYS A 68 6.67 -15.52 -10.06
N SER A 69 7.46 -16.45 -9.51
CA SER A 69 8.05 -16.31 -8.17
C SER A 69 9.09 -15.19 -8.13
N LEU A 70 10.00 -15.13 -9.12
CA LEU A 70 10.98 -14.04 -9.24
C LEU A 70 10.29 -12.67 -9.40
N LYS A 71 9.23 -12.61 -10.23
CA LYS A 71 8.44 -11.38 -10.39
C LYS A 71 7.78 -10.98 -9.08
N TYR A 72 7.19 -11.93 -8.35
CA TYR A 72 6.59 -11.67 -7.05
C TYR A 72 7.63 -11.14 -6.05
N THR A 73 8.77 -11.83 -5.93
CA THR A 73 9.87 -11.40 -5.05
C THR A 73 10.39 -10.01 -5.42
N LYS A 74 10.46 -9.67 -6.71
CA LYS A 74 10.78 -8.32 -7.16
C LYS A 74 9.75 -7.29 -6.67
N GLY A 75 8.48 -7.64 -6.68
CA GLY A 75 7.42 -6.84 -6.08
C GLY A 75 7.59 -6.63 -4.58
N VAL A 76 7.99 -7.67 -3.84
CA VAL A 76 8.30 -7.58 -2.40
C VAL A 76 9.47 -6.64 -2.12
N VAL A 77 10.51 -6.65 -2.96
CA VAL A 77 11.64 -5.70 -2.85
C VAL A 77 11.17 -4.26 -3.06
N TYR A 78 10.33 -4.01 -4.06
CA TYR A 78 9.76 -2.68 -4.29
C TYR A 78 8.88 -2.21 -3.13
N GLU A 79 8.10 -3.11 -2.54
CA GLU A 79 7.27 -2.81 -1.38
C GLU A 79 8.12 -2.42 -0.17
N ALA A 80 9.17 -3.19 0.14
CA ALA A 80 10.12 -2.87 1.20
C ALA A 80 10.79 -1.51 0.98
N ASN A 81 10.96 -1.10 -0.28
CA ASN A 81 11.48 0.21 -0.67
C ASN A 81 10.40 1.30 -0.80
N ARG A 82 9.17 1.07 -0.30
CA ARG A 82 8.04 2.01 -0.32
C ARG A 82 7.62 2.47 -1.71
N GLN A 83 7.80 1.64 -2.72
CA GLN A 83 7.40 1.86 -4.11
C GLN A 83 6.14 1.06 -4.43
N ALA A 84 4.99 1.48 -3.89
CA ALA A 84 3.74 0.73 -3.94
C ALA A 84 3.23 0.47 -5.37
N ASP A 85 3.46 1.38 -6.30
CA ASP A 85 3.11 1.26 -7.72
C ASP A 85 3.85 0.10 -8.39
N SER A 86 5.18 0.06 -8.25
CA SER A 86 6.01 -1.03 -8.77
C SER A 86 5.71 -2.34 -8.04
N ALA A 87 5.53 -2.31 -6.71
CA ALA A 87 5.17 -3.47 -5.92
C ALA A 87 3.86 -4.10 -6.42
N TYR A 88 2.81 -3.29 -6.57
CA TYR A 88 1.52 -3.75 -7.10
C TYR A 88 1.65 -4.32 -8.52
N TYR A 89 2.39 -3.65 -9.41
CA TYR A 89 2.59 -4.09 -10.79
C TYR A 89 3.17 -5.50 -10.86
N TYR A 90 4.18 -5.80 -10.05
CA TYR A 90 4.84 -7.10 -10.05
C TYR A 90 4.08 -8.17 -9.28
N GLN A 91 3.40 -7.82 -8.19
CA GLN A 91 2.71 -8.80 -7.34
C GLN A 91 1.33 -9.22 -7.87
N LYS A 92 0.61 -8.36 -8.61
CA LYS A 92 -0.76 -8.63 -9.06
C LYS A 92 -0.95 -9.89 -9.91
N PHE A 93 0.11 -10.40 -10.53
CA PHE A 93 0.08 -11.62 -11.36
C PHE A 93 0.46 -12.89 -10.60
N TYR A 94 0.80 -12.76 -9.33
CA TYR A 94 1.06 -13.92 -8.50
C TYR A 94 -0.23 -14.66 -8.17
N GLU A 95 -0.18 -15.99 -8.22
CA GLU A 95 -1.30 -16.86 -7.92
C GLU A 95 -1.06 -17.54 -6.56
N PRO A 96 -1.63 -16.98 -5.47
CA PRO A 96 -1.48 -17.56 -4.14
C PRO A 96 -2.28 -18.86 -4.03
N SER A 97 -1.96 -19.67 -3.01
CA SER A 97 -2.78 -20.82 -2.65
C SER A 97 -4.21 -20.39 -2.25
N ILE A 98 -5.17 -21.32 -2.31
CA ILE A 98 -6.58 -21.06 -1.93
C ILE A 98 -6.68 -20.49 -0.51
N MET A 99 -5.85 -20.99 0.41
CA MET A 99 -5.84 -20.53 1.81
C MET A 99 -5.33 -19.09 1.96
N GLU A 100 -4.41 -18.66 1.11
CA GLU A 100 -3.79 -17.34 1.16
C GLU A 100 -4.51 -16.30 0.29
N TYR A 101 -5.43 -16.75 -0.58
CA TYR A 101 -6.08 -15.88 -1.56
C TYR A 101 -6.71 -14.63 -0.95
N ARG A 102 -7.49 -14.78 0.13
CA ARG A 102 -8.17 -13.64 0.78
C ARG A 102 -7.19 -12.65 1.41
N SER A 103 -6.12 -13.15 2.04
CA SER A 103 -5.10 -12.29 2.65
C SER A 103 -4.30 -11.56 1.59
N PHE A 104 -3.99 -12.24 0.50
CA PHE A 104 -3.28 -11.68 -0.64
C PHE A 104 -4.11 -10.60 -1.36
N GLN A 105 -5.42 -10.82 -1.57
CA GLN A 105 -6.30 -9.80 -2.15
C GLN A 105 -6.39 -8.55 -1.27
N ARG A 106 -6.47 -8.71 0.05
CA ARG A 106 -6.40 -7.58 0.99
C ARG A 106 -5.07 -6.84 0.91
N HIS A 107 -3.97 -7.58 0.80
CA HIS A 107 -2.65 -7.00 0.62
C HIS A 107 -2.56 -6.17 -0.68
N LEU A 108 -2.99 -6.72 -1.82
CA LEU A 108 -3.01 -6.00 -3.10
C LEU A 108 -3.92 -4.76 -3.04
N SER A 109 -5.07 -4.85 -2.36
CA SER A 109 -5.95 -3.71 -2.13
C SER A 109 -5.26 -2.61 -1.30
N GLY A 110 -4.47 -3.00 -0.29
CA GLY A 110 -3.63 -2.08 0.49
C GLY A 110 -2.59 -1.37 -0.37
N LEU A 111 -1.85 -2.10 -1.20
CA LEU A 111 -0.89 -1.51 -2.15
C LEU A 111 -1.57 -0.54 -3.13
N ARG A 112 -2.74 -0.93 -3.65
CA ARG A 112 -3.53 -0.06 -4.54
C ARG A 112 -3.98 1.22 -3.85
N SER A 113 -4.41 1.13 -2.59
CA SER A 113 -4.78 2.30 -1.79
C SER A 113 -3.59 3.25 -1.59
N MET A 114 -2.37 2.72 -1.39
CA MET A 114 -1.15 3.53 -1.28
C MET A 114 -0.78 4.26 -2.59
N MET A 115 -1.25 3.77 -3.74
CA MET A 115 -1.04 4.41 -5.04
C MET A 115 -2.00 5.59 -5.28
N LEU A 116 -3.12 5.65 -4.55
CA LEU A 116 -4.10 6.72 -4.70
C LEU A 116 -3.50 8.04 -4.22
N LYS A 117 -3.40 8.98 -5.15
CA LYS A 117 -2.88 10.33 -4.86
C LYS A 117 -3.94 11.24 -4.29
N ASN A 118 -5.20 10.97 -4.60
CA ASN A 118 -6.35 11.76 -4.20
C ASN A 118 -7.38 10.86 -3.52
N GLU A 119 -7.94 11.31 -2.43
CA GLU A 119 -8.95 10.60 -1.64
C GLU A 119 -10.03 11.60 -1.23
N ILE A 120 -11.29 11.22 -1.38
CA ILE A 120 -12.44 11.98 -0.93
C ILE A 120 -13.20 11.13 0.06
N ALA A 121 -13.45 11.67 1.25
CA ALA A 121 -14.30 11.06 2.25
C ALA A 121 -15.51 11.95 2.52
N LEU A 122 -16.69 11.35 2.56
CA LEU A 122 -17.94 12.00 2.92
C LEU A 122 -18.52 11.31 4.14
N THR A 123 -18.83 12.05 5.18
CA THR A 123 -19.44 11.53 6.40
C THR A 123 -20.69 12.34 6.70
N TYR A 124 -21.78 11.66 7.01
CA TYR A 124 -23.02 12.28 7.49
C TYR A 124 -23.46 11.59 8.76
N LEU A 125 -23.66 12.38 9.79
CA LEU A 125 -24.20 11.94 11.07
C LEU A 125 -25.49 12.71 11.34
N ARG A 126 -26.55 11.99 11.75
CA ARG A 126 -27.79 12.58 12.24
C ARG A 126 -28.11 11.96 13.59
N ALA A 127 -28.29 12.79 14.59
CA ALA A 127 -28.66 12.36 15.92
C ALA A 127 -29.96 13.08 16.35
N ARG A 128 -30.83 12.37 17.06
CA ARG A 128 -32.06 12.90 17.65
C ARG A 128 -31.91 12.79 19.17
N TYR A 129 -32.15 13.87 19.86
CA TYR A 129 -31.99 13.95 21.31
C TYR A 129 -33.31 14.31 21.99
N GLY A 130 -33.64 13.53 23.02
CA GLY A 130 -34.62 13.82 24.03
C GLY A 130 -36.08 13.90 23.57
N GLU A 131 -36.92 14.31 24.49
CA GLU A 131 -38.36 14.53 24.33
C GLU A 131 -38.69 15.77 23.46
N GLU A 132 -37.72 16.66 23.29
CA GLU A 132 -37.87 17.92 22.56
C GLU A 132 -37.64 17.81 21.06
N ASP A 133 -37.53 16.60 20.51
CA ASP A 133 -37.32 16.33 19.08
C ASP A 133 -36.15 17.12 18.43
N ILE A 134 -35.14 17.40 19.24
CA ILE A 134 -33.95 18.10 18.73
C ILE A 134 -33.17 17.19 17.80
N ILE A 135 -33.02 17.61 16.55
CA ILE A 135 -32.26 16.91 15.54
C ILE A 135 -30.98 17.68 15.26
N THR A 136 -29.85 17.03 15.47
CA THR A 136 -28.54 17.56 15.08
C THR A 136 -28.03 16.77 13.88
N SER A 137 -27.62 17.48 12.83
CA SER A 137 -27.05 16.89 11.62
C SER A 137 -25.64 17.46 11.41
N VAL A 138 -24.68 16.57 11.19
CA VAL A 138 -23.30 16.95 10.86
C VAL A 138 -22.93 16.30 9.54
N ALA A 139 -22.50 17.09 8.59
CA ALA A 139 -21.93 16.61 7.34
C ALA A 139 -20.46 17.04 7.23
N THR A 140 -19.60 16.12 6.90
CA THR A 140 -18.17 16.38 6.70
C THR A 140 -17.76 15.93 5.32
N ALA A 141 -17.12 16.82 4.56
CA ALA A 141 -16.42 16.49 3.32
C ALA A 141 -14.93 16.70 3.53
N GLU A 142 -14.14 15.67 3.25
CA GLU A 142 -12.69 15.70 3.38
C GLU A 142 -12.07 15.34 2.02
N TYR A 143 -11.09 16.14 1.60
CA TYR A 143 -10.26 15.86 0.46
C TYR A 143 -8.80 15.75 0.90
N THR A 144 -8.16 14.61 0.60
CA THR A 144 -6.77 14.37 0.89
C THR A 144 -5.98 14.14 -0.39
N ARG A 145 -4.91 14.91 -0.55
CA ARG A 145 -3.94 14.73 -1.64
C ARG A 145 -2.60 14.28 -1.08
N LYS A 146 -2.14 13.12 -1.52
CA LYS A 146 -0.85 12.52 -1.13
C LYS A 146 0.19 12.76 -2.23
N ASN A 147 1.32 13.32 -1.86
CA ASN A 147 2.50 13.43 -2.73
C ASN A 147 3.66 12.67 -2.06
N ARG A 148 4.76 12.42 -2.79
CA ARG A 148 5.91 11.63 -2.28
C ARG A 148 6.42 12.07 -0.90
N LYS A 149 6.37 13.37 -0.59
CA LYS A 149 6.89 13.92 0.65
C LYS A 149 5.80 14.50 1.57
N ASN A 150 4.65 14.88 1.03
CA ASN A 150 3.65 15.65 1.74
C ASN A 150 2.25 15.07 1.55
N THR A 151 1.43 15.19 2.59
CA THR A 151 -0.01 14.93 2.53
C THR A 151 -0.73 16.24 2.83
N TYR A 152 -1.64 16.63 1.97
CA TYR A 152 -2.49 17.80 2.12
C TYR A 152 -3.91 17.34 2.37
N THR A 153 -4.54 17.81 3.44
CA THR A 153 -5.93 17.50 3.77
C THR A 153 -6.71 18.79 3.94
N GLY A 154 -7.79 18.92 3.19
CA GLY A 154 -8.80 19.96 3.36
C GLY A 154 -10.08 19.33 3.85
N ARG A 155 -10.71 19.90 4.88
CA ARG A 155 -11.96 19.42 5.48
C ARG A 155 -12.95 20.55 5.59
N ILE A 156 -14.19 20.28 5.17
CA ILE A 156 -15.34 21.18 5.31
C ILE A 156 -16.34 20.47 6.21
N ASN A 157 -16.75 21.12 7.29
CA ASN A 157 -17.77 20.62 8.21
C ASN A 157 -18.99 21.52 8.13
N TYR A 158 -20.16 20.93 8.03
CA TYR A 158 -21.44 21.56 8.17
C TYR A 158 -22.16 20.98 9.37
N ALA A 159 -22.64 21.82 10.28
CA ALA A 159 -23.45 21.40 11.41
C ALA A 159 -24.77 22.20 11.40
N GLY A 160 -25.85 21.48 11.51
CA GLY A 160 -27.19 22.06 11.61
C GLY A 160 -27.93 21.46 12.80
N ARG A 161 -28.70 22.28 13.49
CA ARG A 161 -29.58 21.86 14.60
C ARG A 161 -30.98 22.37 14.31
N SER A 162 -31.96 21.47 14.42
CA SER A 162 -33.39 21.83 14.33
C SER A 162 -34.11 21.19 15.51
N GLY A 163 -35.07 21.90 16.08
CA GLY A 163 -35.94 21.42 17.16
C GLY A 163 -37.29 22.02 17.04
N SER A 164 -38.34 21.33 17.51
CA SER A 164 -39.65 21.91 17.68
C SER A 164 -39.68 22.76 18.96
N ALA A 165 -39.79 24.07 18.87
CA ALA A 165 -40.08 24.88 20.04
C ALA A 165 -41.52 24.53 20.49
N SER A 166 -41.68 24.10 21.74
CA SER A 166 -43.01 24.06 22.32
C SER A 166 -43.63 25.46 22.34
N ASP A 167 -44.89 25.54 22.04
CA ASP A 167 -45.73 26.72 21.68
C ASP A 167 -45.77 27.91 22.67
N ASN A 168 -44.72 28.22 23.46
CA ASN A 168 -44.76 29.33 24.43
C ASN A 168 -43.52 30.21 24.46
N MET A 169 -42.71 30.27 23.40
CA MET A 169 -41.68 31.32 23.27
C MET A 169 -41.65 31.88 21.87
N GLU A 170 -41.66 33.18 21.79
CA GLU A 170 -41.58 34.00 20.59
C GLU A 170 -40.50 33.51 19.63
N ALA A 171 -40.78 33.60 18.34
CA ALA A 171 -39.94 33.21 17.24
C ALA A 171 -38.51 33.70 17.42
N GLU A 172 -37.64 32.86 17.99
CA GLU A 172 -36.21 33.12 18.05
C GLU A 172 -35.57 32.44 16.82
N GLU A 173 -34.91 33.27 16.07
CA GLU A 173 -34.20 33.08 14.84
C GLU A 173 -33.70 31.66 14.60
N GLN A 174 -34.08 31.06 13.52
CA GLN A 174 -33.41 29.91 12.93
C GLN A 174 -31.93 30.27 12.73
N THR A 175 -31.06 29.82 13.61
CA THR A 175 -29.63 30.01 13.43
C THR A 175 -29.18 29.24 12.20
N PRO A 176 -28.79 29.90 11.10
CA PRO A 176 -28.28 29.19 9.94
C PRO A 176 -27.02 28.41 10.36
N GLY A 177 -26.96 27.15 9.95
CA GLY A 177 -25.82 26.26 10.26
C GLY A 177 -24.50 26.90 9.86
N GLY A 178 -23.62 27.06 10.82
CA GLY A 178 -22.30 27.61 10.58
C GLY A 178 -21.42 26.65 9.75
N VAL A 179 -20.76 27.18 8.72
CA VAL A 179 -19.74 26.45 7.97
C VAL A 179 -18.39 26.71 8.63
N ALA A 180 -17.82 25.70 9.29
CA ALA A 180 -16.47 25.79 9.79
C ALA A 180 -15.50 25.14 8.78
N VAL A 181 -14.58 25.92 8.23
CA VAL A 181 -13.50 25.40 7.36
C VAL A 181 -12.25 25.24 8.22
N SER A 182 -11.80 24.00 8.39
CA SER A 182 -10.56 23.70 9.11
C SER A 182 -9.50 23.24 8.11
N TYR A 183 -8.38 23.94 8.09
CA TYR A 183 -7.19 23.54 7.34
C TYR A 183 -6.20 22.89 8.31
N THR A 184 -5.98 21.59 8.22
CA THR A 184 -4.90 20.95 8.97
C THR A 184 -3.67 20.86 8.10
N HIS A 185 -2.64 21.56 8.55
CA HIS A 185 -1.33 21.56 7.91
C HIS A 185 -0.47 20.37 8.37
N LEU A 186 0.06 19.65 7.40
CA LEU A 186 1.40 19.08 7.28
C LEU A 186 2.00 18.29 8.46
N ARG A 187 2.26 17.03 8.20
CA ARG A 187 3.50 16.40 8.66
C ARG A 187 4.35 15.99 7.45
N ALA A 188 5.50 16.63 7.31
CA ALA A 188 6.63 16.12 6.57
C ALA A 188 7.28 15.01 7.41
N HIS A 189 7.47 13.84 6.85
CA HIS A 189 8.29 12.76 7.38
C HIS A 189 9.49 12.54 6.47
#